data_518fea5377b5d01d114a0899dc26a27b
#
_entry.id   518fea5377b5d01d114a0899dc26a27b
#
_cell.length_a   1.000
_cell.length_b   1.000
_cell.length_c   1.000
_cell.angle_alpha   90.00
_cell.angle_beta   90.00
_cell.angle_gamma   90.00
#
_symmetry.space_group_name_H-M   'P 1'
#
loop_
_entity.id
_entity.type
_entity.pdbx_description
1 polymer ?
#
loop_
_entity_poly.entity_id
_entity_poly.type
_entity_poly.pdbx_seq_one_letter_code
_entity_poly.pdbx_strand_id
1 'polypeptide(L)'
;MGTALVQTGFGGSPRPLLVLAFLCEVKAFLRFATELPNGGKVPDPDRTGEFCRGWGHTSCFGGGPRNTFGLDFKNHGLQWTKDLCSKDSDGDGQTNGQELGDPCCQWSKGNLLPLQETVISHPGRSDSTLDRPAVKFPVAWSLFVPAEHPSLC
;
A
#
# COMPACT_ATOMS: atom_id res chain seq x y z
N MET A 1 -31.04 51.36 -29.33
CA MET A 1 -31.15 50.31 -28.28
C MET A 1 -30.58 49.03 -28.87
N GLY A 2 -29.31 48.74 -28.64
CA GLY A 2 -28.60 47.57 -29.17
C GLY A 2 -28.21 46.66 -28.01
N THR A 3 -28.84 45.51 -27.92
CA THR A 3 -28.52 44.47 -26.93
C THR A 3 -27.31 43.65 -27.41
N ALA A 4 -26.19 43.72 -26.69
CA ALA A 4 -25.02 42.93 -26.92
C ALA A 4 -25.23 41.53 -26.33
N LEU A 5 -25.17 40.50 -27.17
CA LEU A 5 -25.14 39.09 -26.76
C LEU A 5 -23.72 38.74 -26.29
N VAL A 6 -23.59 38.47 -25.00
CA VAL A 6 -22.36 37.88 -24.44
C VAL A 6 -22.34 36.38 -24.75
N GLN A 7 -21.47 35.96 -25.64
CA GLN A 7 -21.16 34.54 -25.88
C GLN A 7 -20.18 34.06 -24.83
N THR A 8 -20.65 33.25 -23.87
CA THR A 8 -19.81 32.49 -22.97
C THR A 8 -19.38 31.20 -23.66
N GLY A 9 -18.25 31.24 -24.37
CA GLY A 9 -17.62 30.05 -24.94
C GLY A 9 -16.83 29.25 -23.90
N PHE A 10 -17.46 28.34 -23.19
CA PHE A 10 -16.77 27.27 -22.47
C PHE A 10 -16.86 25.97 -23.30
N GLY A 11 -15.98 25.83 -24.26
CA GLY A 11 -15.83 24.61 -25.07
C GLY A 11 -14.37 24.24 -25.24
N GLY A 12 -13.67 24.05 -24.13
CA GLY A 12 -12.34 23.48 -24.17
C GLY A 12 -12.40 21.95 -24.07
N SER A 13 -12.36 21.23 -25.21
CA SER A 13 -12.12 19.77 -25.20
C SER A 13 -10.83 19.48 -24.43
N PRO A 14 -10.79 18.50 -23.53
CA PRO A 14 -9.57 18.12 -22.83
C PRO A 14 -8.53 17.72 -23.87
N ARG A 15 -7.33 18.32 -23.78
CA ARG A 15 -6.24 18.07 -24.72
C ARG A 15 -5.90 16.58 -24.70
N PRO A 16 -5.81 15.88 -25.85
CA PRO A 16 -5.61 14.43 -25.91
C PRO A 16 -4.33 13.97 -25.19
N LEU A 17 -3.32 14.81 -25.11
CA LEU A 17 -2.08 14.56 -24.35
C LEU A 17 -2.31 14.38 -22.85
N LEU A 18 -3.23 15.13 -22.23
CA LEU A 18 -3.56 15.01 -20.80
C LEU A 18 -4.31 13.70 -20.52
N VAL A 19 -5.19 13.28 -21.41
CA VAL A 19 -5.92 12.01 -21.29
C VAL A 19 -4.98 10.82 -21.42
N LEU A 20 -4.02 10.86 -22.37
CA LEU A 20 -3.02 9.80 -22.53
C LEU A 20 -2.09 9.68 -21.29
N ALA A 21 -1.65 10.80 -20.73
CA ALA A 21 -0.81 10.81 -19.52
C ALA A 21 -1.55 10.18 -18.34
N PHE A 22 -2.81 10.53 -18.12
CA PHE A 22 -3.64 9.96 -17.05
C PHE A 22 -3.87 8.45 -17.22
N LEU A 23 -4.11 7.99 -18.45
CA LEU A 23 -4.26 6.56 -18.74
C LEU A 23 -2.96 5.77 -18.52
N CYS A 24 -1.80 6.39 -18.72
CA CYS A 24 -0.51 5.75 -18.47
C CYS A 24 -0.26 5.54 -16.97
N GLU A 25 -0.58 6.52 -16.13
CA GLU A 25 -0.44 6.43 -14.67
C GLU A 25 -1.36 5.39 -14.05
N VAL A 26 -2.61 5.34 -14.50
CA VAL A 26 -3.58 4.33 -14.02
C VAL A 26 -3.13 2.90 -14.38
N LYS A 27 -2.59 2.69 -15.58
CA LYS A 27 -2.06 1.38 -15.99
C LYS A 27 -0.83 0.97 -15.19
N ALA A 28 0.06 1.90 -14.87
CA ALA A 28 1.25 1.63 -14.04
C ALA A 28 0.84 1.23 -12.62
N PHE A 29 -0.10 1.93 -11.99
CA PHE A 29 -0.62 1.60 -10.67
C PHE A 29 -1.23 0.18 -10.65
N LEU A 30 -2.16 -0.11 -11.55
CA LEU A 30 -2.84 -1.41 -11.60
C LEU A 30 -1.83 -2.57 -11.79
N ARG A 31 -0.78 -2.35 -12.58
CA ARG A 31 0.27 -3.35 -12.79
C ARG A 31 0.98 -3.70 -11.47
N PHE A 32 1.40 -2.71 -10.69
CA PHE A 32 2.16 -2.95 -9.47
C PHE A 32 1.28 -3.35 -8.28
N ALA A 33 0.02 -2.91 -8.24
CA ALA A 33 -0.92 -3.31 -7.19
C ALA A 33 -1.15 -4.83 -7.17
N THR A 34 -1.03 -5.51 -8.31
CA THR A 34 -1.16 -6.96 -8.41
C THR A 34 0.14 -7.72 -8.11
N GLU A 35 1.26 -7.04 -7.93
CA GLU A 35 2.55 -7.66 -7.56
C GLU A 35 2.75 -7.76 -6.04
N LEU A 36 1.82 -7.27 -5.24
CA LEU A 36 1.89 -7.24 -3.79
C LEU A 36 0.62 -7.79 -3.14
N PRO A 37 0.73 -8.43 -1.97
CA PRO A 37 -0.44 -8.74 -1.15
C PRO A 37 -1.16 -7.43 -0.80
N ASN A 38 -2.47 -7.40 -0.97
CA ASN A 38 -3.31 -6.22 -0.71
C ASN A 38 -2.84 -4.90 -1.35
N GLY A 39 -2.02 -4.93 -2.40
CA GLY A 39 -1.41 -3.73 -3.00
C GLY A 39 -2.40 -2.69 -3.53
N GLY A 40 -3.66 -3.08 -3.77
CA GLY A 40 -4.74 -2.14 -4.12
C GLY A 40 -5.48 -1.53 -2.92
N LYS A 41 -5.16 -1.96 -1.68
CA LYS A 41 -5.85 -1.56 -0.45
C LYS A 41 -4.95 -0.82 0.54
N VAL A 42 -3.71 -0.50 0.18
CA VAL A 42 -2.77 0.23 1.04
C VAL A 42 -3.38 1.57 1.44
N PRO A 43 -3.52 1.87 2.74
CA PRO A 43 -4.17 3.10 3.17
C PRO A 43 -3.33 4.33 2.83
N ASP A 44 -3.99 5.46 2.64
CA ASP A 44 -3.35 6.76 2.54
C ASP A 44 -3.27 7.39 3.95
N PRO A 45 -2.08 7.50 4.56
CA PRO A 45 -1.96 8.02 5.92
C PRO A 45 -2.40 9.49 6.06
N ASP A 46 -2.32 10.25 4.99
CA ASP A 46 -2.67 11.67 4.96
C ASP A 46 -4.18 11.89 4.70
N ARG A 47 -4.92 10.83 4.28
CA ARG A 47 -6.34 10.93 3.93
C ARG A 47 -7.13 9.71 4.38
N THR A 48 -7.75 9.83 5.54
CA THR A 48 -8.56 8.76 6.15
C THR A 48 -9.64 8.22 5.20
N GLY A 49 -9.65 6.91 5.01
CA GLY A 49 -10.61 6.21 4.15
C GLY A 49 -10.24 6.15 2.67
N GLU A 50 -9.12 6.75 2.27
CA GLU A 50 -8.60 6.68 0.91
C GLU A 50 -7.48 5.63 0.78
N PHE A 51 -7.25 5.16 -0.44
CA PHE A 51 -6.15 4.24 -0.74
C PHE A 51 -4.99 4.96 -1.42
N CYS A 52 -3.77 4.65 -0.98
CA CYS A 52 -2.54 5.14 -1.54
C CYS A 52 -2.23 4.45 -2.88
N ARG A 53 -2.40 5.15 -3.98
CA ARG A 53 -2.08 4.61 -5.33
C ARG A 53 -0.58 4.61 -5.61
N GLY A 54 0.16 5.48 -4.96
CA GLY A 54 1.60 5.62 -5.11
C GLY A 54 2.41 5.05 -3.94
N TRP A 55 1.96 3.97 -3.31
CA TRP A 55 2.55 3.40 -2.08
C TRP A 55 4.08 3.20 -2.11
N GLY A 56 4.71 3.12 -3.27
CA GLY A 56 6.18 3.10 -3.43
C GLY A 56 6.81 4.48 -3.61
N HIS A 57 6.05 5.56 -3.48
CA HIS A 57 6.50 6.95 -3.63
C HIS A 57 6.28 7.74 -2.35
N THR A 58 6.96 8.88 -2.23
CA THR A 58 6.76 9.81 -1.10
C THR A 58 5.37 10.46 -1.11
N SER A 59 4.70 10.44 -2.25
CA SER A 59 3.32 10.90 -2.41
C SER A 59 2.39 9.77 -2.78
N CYS A 60 1.27 9.64 -2.09
CA CYS A 60 0.23 8.64 -2.40
C CYS A 60 -0.46 8.82 -3.74
N PHE A 61 -0.31 9.96 -4.40
CA PHE A 61 -0.74 10.14 -5.80
C PHE A 61 0.19 9.43 -6.79
N GLY A 62 1.39 9.03 -6.36
CA GLY A 62 2.43 8.48 -7.23
C GLY A 62 3.27 9.56 -7.91
N GLY A 63 4.26 9.11 -8.68
CA GLY A 63 5.25 9.99 -9.30
C GLY A 63 6.26 10.57 -8.32
N GLY A 64 7.28 11.26 -8.81
CA GLY A 64 8.33 11.85 -7.99
C GLY A 64 9.25 10.81 -7.30
N PRO A 65 9.89 11.18 -6.18
CA PRO A 65 10.82 10.30 -5.47
C PRO A 65 10.15 9.05 -4.91
N ARG A 66 10.90 7.95 -4.82
CA ARG A 66 10.46 6.74 -4.12
C ARG A 66 10.67 6.90 -2.62
N ASN A 67 9.77 6.32 -1.83
CA ASN A 67 9.99 6.07 -0.42
C ASN A 67 10.90 4.84 -0.22
N THR A 68 11.22 4.50 1.02
CA THR A 68 12.10 3.37 1.38
C THR A 68 11.56 2.04 0.85
N PHE A 69 10.27 1.76 1.02
CA PHE A 69 9.64 0.56 0.49
C PHE A 69 9.70 0.50 -1.05
N GLY A 70 9.44 1.60 -1.73
CA GLY A 70 9.54 1.65 -3.20
C GLY A 70 10.94 1.45 -3.74
N LEU A 71 11.98 1.85 -2.99
CA LEU A 71 13.37 1.54 -3.30
C LEU A 71 13.65 0.05 -3.10
N ASP A 72 13.22 -0.52 -1.98
CA ASP A 72 13.38 -1.94 -1.68
C ASP A 72 12.63 -2.82 -2.69
N PHE A 73 11.39 -2.50 -3.02
CA PHE A 73 10.61 -3.20 -4.05
C PHE A 73 11.32 -3.19 -5.40
N LYS A 74 11.90 -2.04 -5.78
CA LYS A 74 12.72 -1.97 -7.00
C LYS A 74 13.94 -2.87 -6.94
N ASN A 75 14.65 -2.89 -5.80
CA ASN A 75 15.85 -3.70 -5.60
C ASN A 75 15.56 -5.21 -5.62
N HIS A 76 14.32 -5.62 -5.28
CA HIS A 76 13.83 -7.00 -5.37
C HIS A 76 13.17 -7.31 -6.73
N GLY A 77 13.48 -6.57 -7.78
CA GLY A 77 13.03 -6.83 -9.14
C GLY A 77 11.56 -6.51 -9.40
N LEU A 78 10.95 -5.62 -8.61
CA LEU A 78 9.53 -5.24 -8.67
C LEU A 78 8.61 -6.45 -8.43
N GLN A 79 9.00 -7.35 -7.54
CA GLN A 79 8.27 -8.57 -7.17
C GLN A 79 8.21 -8.71 -5.65
N TRP A 80 7.16 -9.37 -5.17
CA TRP A 80 7.05 -9.78 -3.78
C TRP A 80 7.91 -11.00 -3.54
N THR A 81 8.99 -10.82 -2.80
CA THR A 81 9.91 -11.88 -2.40
C THR A 81 9.86 -12.09 -0.90
N LYS A 82 10.30 -13.25 -0.41
CA LYS A 82 10.40 -13.50 1.04
C LYS A 82 11.29 -12.49 1.74
N ASP A 83 12.39 -12.08 1.10
CA ASP A 83 13.32 -11.10 1.65
C ASP A 83 12.66 -9.73 1.78
N LEU A 84 11.91 -9.28 0.75
CA LEU A 84 11.15 -8.04 0.83
C LEU A 84 10.05 -8.11 1.89
N CYS A 85 9.35 -9.23 1.97
CA CYS A 85 8.30 -9.46 2.95
C CYS A 85 8.80 -9.36 4.39
N SER A 86 9.95 -9.96 4.67
CA SER A 86 10.55 -9.99 6.02
C SER A 86 11.25 -8.69 6.40
N LYS A 87 11.41 -7.75 5.46
CA LYS A 87 12.09 -6.49 5.67
C LYS A 87 11.14 -5.48 6.32
N ASP A 88 11.68 -4.68 7.24
CA ASP A 88 11.10 -3.45 7.74
C ASP A 88 11.68 -2.30 6.89
N SER A 89 10.90 -1.79 5.95
CA SER A 89 11.41 -0.81 4.97
C SER A 89 11.41 0.61 5.48
N ASP A 90 10.50 0.98 6.37
CA ASP A 90 10.35 2.35 6.88
C ASP A 90 10.86 2.53 8.31
N GLY A 91 11.21 1.41 8.99
CA GLY A 91 11.86 1.44 10.30
C GLY A 91 10.90 1.61 11.47
N ASP A 92 9.63 1.24 11.32
CA ASP A 92 8.61 1.38 12.37
C ASP A 92 8.53 0.17 13.31
N GLY A 93 9.31 -0.89 13.05
CA GLY A 93 9.33 -2.14 13.80
C GLY A 93 8.36 -3.21 13.30
N GLN A 94 7.65 -2.97 12.20
CA GLN A 94 6.79 -3.93 11.52
C GLN A 94 7.41 -4.35 10.19
N THR A 95 7.29 -5.62 9.84
CA THR A 95 7.75 -6.07 8.52
C THR A 95 6.76 -5.70 7.44
N ASN A 96 7.22 -5.50 6.22
CA ASN A 96 6.36 -5.26 5.06
C ASN A 96 5.26 -6.33 4.92
N GLY A 97 5.56 -7.58 5.28
CA GLY A 97 4.60 -8.67 5.27
C GLY A 97 3.51 -8.51 6.32
N GLN A 98 3.86 -8.08 7.53
CA GLN A 98 2.88 -7.78 8.57
C GLN A 98 1.94 -6.66 8.13
N GLU A 99 2.50 -5.60 7.57
CA GLU A 99 1.76 -4.43 7.13
C GLU A 99 0.82 -4.70 5.96
N LEU A 100 1.23 -5.57 5.03
CA LEU A 100 0.44 -5.91 3.85
C LEU A 100 -0.44 -7.15 4.02
N GLY A 101 -0.52 -7.72 5.26
CA GLY A 101 -1.39 -8.86 5.57
C GLY A 101 -0.85 -10.21 5.12
N ASP A 102 0.45 -10.33 4.91
CA ASP A 102 1.18 -11.58 4.64
C ASP A 102 2.31 -11.80 5.66
N PRO A 103 2.00 -11.87 6.97
CA PRO A 103 3.03 -11.95 8.01
C PRO A 103 3.92 -13.20 7.91
N CYS A 104 3.45 -14.25 7.25
CA CYS A 104 4.16 -15.51 7.05
C CYS A 104 4.93 -15.59 5.73
N CYS A 105 4.90 -14.55 4.92
CA CYS A 105 5.56 -14.50 3.63
C CYS A 105 5.22 -15.69 2.70
N GLN A 106 3.94 -16.06 2.69
CA GLN A 106 3.42 -17.19 1.91
C GLN A 106 2.72 -16.75 0.63
N TRP A 107 2.37 -15.47 0.54
CA TRP A 107 1.69 -14.96 -0.63
C TRP A 107 2.57 -15.03 -1.88
N SER A 108 1.97 -15.38 -2.99
CA SER A 108 2.58 -15.28 -4.31
C SER A 108 1.52 -14.84 -5.32
N LYS A 109 1.96 -14.11 -6.34
CA LYS A 109 1.06 -13.63 -7.40
C LYS A 109 0.29 -14.77 -8.05
N GLY A 110 -1.03 -14.63 -8.09
CA GLY A 110 -1.92 -15.65 -8.64
C GLY A 110 -2.31 -16.78 -7.66
N ASN A 111 -1.78 -16.78 -6.46
CA ASN A 111 -2.21 -17.68 -5.40
C ASN A 111 -3.42 -17.10 -4.67
N LEU A 112 -4.44 -17.95 -4.48
CA LEU A 112 -5.70 -17.59 -3.79
C LEU A 112 -5.63 -17.85 -2.27
N LEU A 113 -4.44 -17.91 -1.68
CA LEU A 113 -4.32 -18.04 -0.23
C LEU A 113 -5.02 -16.84 0.44
N PRO A 114 -5.84 -17.13 1.48
CA PRO A 114 -6.47 -16.05 2.22
C PRO A 114 -5.38 -15.22 2.91
N LEU A 115 -5.31 -13.95 2.52
CA LEU A 115 -4.52 -12.96 3.24
C LEU A 115 -5.17 -12.68 4.59
N GLN A 116 -4.39 -12.40 5.63
CA GLN A 116 -4.95 -11.89 6.88
C GLN A 116 -5.44 -10.46 6.64
N GLU A 117 -6.74 -10.33 6.36
CA GLU A 117 -7.31 -9.08 5.81
C GLU A 117 -7.71 -8.04 6.85
N THR A 118 -7.50 -8.26 8.13
CA THR A 118 -8.23 -7.47 9.12
C THR A 118 -7.73 -6.04 9.30
N VAL A 119 -6.45 -5.79 9.16
CA VAL A 119 -5.87 -4.43 9.19
C VAL A 119 -4.59 -4.45 8.37
N ILE A 120 -4.42 -3.48 7.51
CA ILE A 120 -3.17 -3.23 6.77
C ILE A 120 -2.70 -1.81 7.01
N SER A 121 -1.37 -1.60 6.97
CA SER A 121 -0.73 -0.30 7.08
C SER A 121 0.09 0.01 5.82
N HIS A 122 0.82 1.11 5.82
CA HIS A 122 1.57 1.56 4.66
C HIS A 122 3.07 1.27 4.83
N PRO A 123 3.67 0.28 4.12
CA PRO A 123 5.02 -0.25 4.38
C PRO A 123 6.18 0.71 4.05
N GLY A 124 5.92 1.92 3.68
CA GLY A 124 6.92 2.96 3.41
C GLY A 124 6.65 4.26 4.16
N ARG A 125 5.82 4.21 5.21
CA ARG A 125 5.43 5.34 6.03
C ARG A 125 5.43 4.96 7.52
N SER A 126 6.48 5.28 8.24
CA SER A 126 6.66 4.92 9.65
C SER A 126 5.63 5.55 10.62
N ASP A 127 4.79 6.43 10.14
CA ASP A 127 3.63 6.98 10.86
C ASP A 127 2.32 6.21 10.58
N SER A 128 2.37 5.14 9.77
CA SER A 128 1.24 4.28 9.42
C SER A 128 1.47 2.87 9.96
N THR A 129 1.14 2.65 11.23
CA THR A 129 1.36 1.38 11.93
C THR A 129 0.06 0.59 12.09
N LEU A 130 0.20 -0.73 12.24
CA LEU A 130 -0.90 -1.59 12.66
C LEU A 130 -1.14 -1.39 14.15
N ASP A 131 -2.26 -0.81 14.52
CA ASP A 131 -2.72 -0.81 15.91
C ASP A 131 -3.03 -2.25 16.31
N ARG A 132 -2.04 -2.95 16.86
CA ARG A 132 -2.27 -4.22 17.54
C ARG A 132 -2.81 -3.91 18.92
N PRO A 133 -4.09 -4.19 19.22
CA PRO A 133 -4.48 -4.26 20.60
C PRO A 133 -3.55 -5.28 21.26
N ALA A 134 -2.80 -4.87 22.26
CA ALA A 134 -2.02 -5.81 23.05
C ALA A 134 -2.98 -6.91 23.47
N VAL A 135 -2.81 -8.11 22.93
CA VAL A 135 -3.62 -9.26 23.32
C VAL A 135 -3.26 -9.53 24.76
N LYS A 136 -4.03 -8.95 25.69
CA LYS A 136 -3.95 -9.25 27.10
C LYS A 136 -4.51 -10.67 27.27
N PHE A 137 -3.64 -11.66 27.10
CA PHE A 137 -3.99 -13.02 27.55
C PHE A 137 -4.30 -12.97 29.03
N PRO A 138 -5.44 -13.55 29.49
CA PRO A 138 -5.69 -13.71 30.91
C PRO A 138 -4.49 -14.46 31.51
N VAL A 139 -4.04 -14.04 32.68
CA VAL A 139 -2.83 -14.56 33.39
C VAL A 139 -2.87 -16.09 33.56
N ALA A 140 -4.05 -16.70 33.48
CA ALA A 140 -4.25 -18.16 33.56
C ALA A 140 -3.65 -18.96 32.41
N TRP A 141 -3.32 -18.35 31.25
CA TRP A 141 -2.72 -19.03 30.10
C TRP A 141 -1.20 -19.00 30.10
N SER A 142 -0.58 -18.15 30.95
CA SER A 142 0.87 -18.05 31.07
C SER A 142 1.56 -19.31 31.63
N LEU A 143 0.82 -20.22 32.20
CA LEU A 143 1.36 -21.46 32.81
C LEU A 143 1.40 -22.65 31.84
N PHE A 144 0.85 -22.53 30.65
CA PHE A 144 0.72 -23.64 29.69
C PHE A 144 1.38 -23.41 28.34
N VAL A 145 1.97 -22.24 28.06
CA VAL A 145 2.67 -21.96 26.80
C VAL A 145 4.17 -22.05 27.06
N PRO A 146 4.90 -22.99 26.42
CA PRO A 146 6.36 -22.95 26.42
C PRO A 146 6.82 -21.59 25.87
N ALA A 147 7.94 -21.07 26.37
CA ALA A 147 8.51 -19.76 26.02
C ALA A 147 8.98 -19.61 24.55
N GLU A 148 8.58 -20.51 23.69
CA GLU A 148 8.73 -20.38 22.24
C GLU A 148 7.38 -19.91 21.71
N HIS A 149 7.27 -18.59 21.47
CA HIS A 149 6.22 -18.08 20.61
C HIS A 149 6.28 -18.84 19.29
N PRO A 150 5.30 -19.66 18.94
CA PRO A 150 5.14 -19.98 17.54
C PRO A 150 4.83 -18.62 16.88
N SER A 151 5.74 -18.15 16.06
CA SER A 151 5.44 -17.17 15.02
C SER A 151 4.04 -17.52 14.51
N LEU A 152 3.14 -16.52 14.38
CA LEU A 152 1.77 -16.68 13.85
C LEU A 152 1.77 -17.30 12.43
N CYS A 153 2.81 -17.94 12.06
CA CYS A 153 3.10 -18.78 10.93
C CYS A 153 3.19 -20.25 11.38
#